data_37612b7c540a8eabb2f06b1f76d5864c
#
_entry.id   37612b7c540a8eabb2f06b1f76d5864c
#
_cell.length_a   1.000
_cell.length_b   1.000
_cell.length_c   1.000
_cell.angle_alpha   90.00
_cell.angle_beta   90.00
_cell.angle_gamma   90.00
#
_symmetry.space_group_name_H-M   'P 1'
#
loop_
_entity.id
_entity.type
_entity.pdbx_description
1 polymer ?
#
loop_
_entity_poly.entity_id
_entity_poly.type
_entity_poly.pdbx_seq_one_letter_code
_entity_poly.pdbx_strand_id
1 'polypeptide(L)' 'CLEVEDIDGALIELKEKGVKLIDETPRIGHGGSRIAFIDPEATGNLLIELAEIPAGAHHAPA' A
#
# COMPACT_ATOMS: atom_id res chain seq x y z
N CYS A 1 3.59 7.27 4.40
CA CYS A 1 3.29 5.83 4.42
C CYS A 1 1.91 5.62 5.04
N LEU A 2 1.03 4.92 4.32
CA LEU A 2 -0.33 4.63 4.79
C LEU A 2 -0.45 3.14 5.09
N GLU A 3 -1.03 2.82 6.23
CA GLU A 3 -1.22 1.44 6.62
C GLU A 3 -2.58 0.95 6.12
N VAL A 4 -2.59 -0.24 5.53
CA VAL A 4 -3.83 -0.84 5.03
C VAL A 4 -3.91 -2.27 5.51
N GLU A 5 -5.13 -2.80 5.59
CA GLU A 5 -5.33 -4.19 6.03
C GLU A 5 -5.26 -5.15 4.86
N ASP A 6 -5.59 -4.69 3.66
CA ASP A 6 -5.60 -5.54 2.47
C ASP A 6 -5.01 -4.75 1.32
N ILE A 7 -3.70 -4.90 1.12
CA ILE A 7 -3.01 -4.11 0.12
C ILE A 7 -3.42 -4.53 -1.29
N ASP A 8 -3.72 -5.81 -1.51
CA ASP A 8 -4.17 -6.25 -2.83
C ASP A 8 -5.48 -5.54 -3.21
N GLY A 9 -6.43 -5.51 -2.28
CA GLY A 9 -7.69 -4.83 -2.52
C GLY A 9 -7.51 -3.34 -2.71
N ALA A 10 -6.62 -2.74 -1.93
CA ALA A 10 -6.36 -1.31 -2.05
C ALA A 10 -5.77 -0.97 -3.41
N LEU A 11 -4.84 -1.78 -3.90
CA LEU A 11 -4.23 -1.54 -5.21
C LEU A 11 -5.23 -1.71 -6.34
N ILE A 12 -6.08 -2.72 -6.24
CA ILE A 12 -7.12 -2.95 -7.25
C ILE A 12 -8.06 -1.75 -7.28
N GLU A 13 -8.49 -1.28 -6.13
CA GLU A 13 -9.40 -0.15 -6.06
C GLU A 13 -8.78 1.10 -6.66
N LEU A 14 -7.52 1.38 -6.34
CA LEU A 14 -6.84 2.54 -6.88
C LEU A 14 -6.69 2.43 -8.40
N LYS A 15 -6.37 1.25 -8.89
CA LYS A 15 -6.23 1.04 -10.31
C LYS A 15 -7.56 1.26 -11.03
N GLU A 16 -8.65 0.79 -10.43
CA GLU A 16 -9.97 0.98 -11.03
C GLU A 16 -10.36 2.45 -11.08
N LYS A 17 -9.84 3.25 -10.17
CA LYS A 17 -10.10 4.68 -10.14
C LYS A 17 -9.17 5.45 -11.07
N GLY A 18 -8.31 4.77 -11.78
CA GLY A 18 -7.40 5.41 -12.72
C GLY A 18 -6.15 5.98 -12.08
N VAL A 19 -5.85 5.59 -10.86
CA VAL A 19 -4.65 6.07 -10.18
C VAL A 19 -3.45 5.29 -10.67
N LYS A 20 -2.39 5.99 -11.04
CA LYS A 20 -1.16 5.34 -11.47
C LYS A 20 -0.41 4.77 -10.28
N LEU A 21 0.14 3.58 -10.45
CA LEU A 21 0.88 2.91 -9.40
C LEU A 21 2.26 2.56 -9.91
N ILE A 22 3.29 2.77 -9.08
CA ILE A 22 4.63 2.30 -9.41
C ILE A 22 4.63 0.78 -9.30
N ASP A 23 4.03 0.26 -8.23
CA ASP A 23 3.95 -1.17 -7.99
C ASP A 23 2.51 -1.62 -8.14
N GLU A 24 2.22 -2.37 -9.21
CA GLU A 24 0.87 -2.90 -9.39
C GLU A 24 0.64 -4.14 -8.56
N THR A 25 1.73 -4.78 -8.14
CA THR A 25 1.64 -5.90 -7.21
C THR A 25 2.48 -5.57 -5.99
N PRO A 26 2.05 -6.01 -4.81
CA PRO A 26 2.81 -5.70 -3.60
C PRO A 26 4.16 -6.40 -3.61
N ARG A 27 5.13 -5.77 -2.98
CA ARG A 27 6.43 -6.38 -2.76
C ARG A 27 6.64 -6.55 -1.27
N ILE A 28 7.55 -7.45 -0.91
CA ILE A 28 7.84 -7.69 0.49
C ILE A 28 8.72 -6.57 1.02
N GLY A 29 8.27 -5.93 2.06
CA GLY A 29 9.03 -4.88 2.71
C GLY A 29 9.64 -5.36 4.01
N HIS A 30 9.98 -4.40 4.83
CA HIS A 30 10.63 -4.68 6.10
C HIS A 30 9.68 -5.43 7.03
N GLY A 31 10.21 -6.44 7.69
CA GLY A 31 9.42 -7.19 8.67
C GLY A 31 8.36 -8.09 8.07
N GLY A 32 8.47 -8.42 6.79
CA GLY A 32 7.50 -9.28 6.14
C GLY A 32 6.23 -8.58 5.72
N SER A 33 6.14 -7.28 5.92
CA SER A 33 4.99 -6.51 5.45
C SER A 33 5.01 -6.43 3.93
N ARG A 34 3.82 -6.34 3.34
CA ARG A 34 3.74 -6.11 1.91
C ARG A 34 3.56 -4.62 1.68
N ILE A 35 4.30 -4.07 0.74
CA ILE A 35 4.26 -2.64 0.47
C ILE A 35 4.07 -2.39 -1.03
N ALA A 36 3.60 -1.20 -1.35
CA ALA A 36 3.48 -0.77 -2.74
C ALA A 36 3.52 0.75 -2.77
N PHE A 37 4.08 1.30 -3.85
CA PHE A 37 4.17 2.74 -4.00
C PHE A 37 3.20 3.25 -5.03
N ILE A 38 2.61 4.41 -4.76
CA ILE A 38 1.76 5.10 -5.71
C ILE A 38 2.64 6.05 -6.50
N ASP A 39 2.40 6.12 -7.83
CA ASP A 39 3.19 7.00 -8.68
C ASP A 39 3.00 8.46 -8.24
N PRO A 40 4.09 9.21 -8.07
CA PRO A 40 3.99 10.61 -7.67
C PRO A 40 3.15 11.47 -8.60
N GLU A 41 3.05 11.10 -9.88
CA GLU A 41 2.21 11.86 -10.80
C GLU A 41 0.75 11.83 -10.39
N ALA A 42 0.32 10.75 -9.76
CA ALA A 42 -1.08 10.62 -9.35
C ALA A 42 -1.38 11.43 -8.10
N THR A 43 -0.36 11.86 -7.37
CA THR A 43 -0.53 12.51 -6.08
C THR A 43 0.07 13.91 -6.05
N GLY A 44 0.35 14.50 -7.21
CA GLY A 44 0.90 15.85 -7.25
C GLY A 44 2.34 15.93 -6.78
N ASN A 45 3.15 14.95 -7.17
CA ASN A 45 4.57 14.86 -6.83
C ASN A 45 4.84 14.45 -5.39
N LEU A 46 3.86 13.86 -4.73
CA LEU A 46 4.05 13.33 -3.40
C LEU A 46 4.18 11.81 -3.47
N LEU A 47 5.29 11.27 -3.00
CA LEU A 47 5.48 9.82 -2.99
C LEU A 47 4.73 9.23 -1.81
N ILE A 48 3.78 8.34 -2.11
CA ILE A 48 2.98 7.69 -1.08
C ILE A 48 3.24 6.20 -1.11
N GLU A 49 3.48 5.64 0.06
CA GLU A 49 3.68 4.21 0.23
C GLU A 49 2.49 3.61 0.97
N LEU A 50 2.00 2.47 0.48
CA LEU A 50 1.01 1.69 1.20
C LEU A 50 1.72 0.52 1.85
N ALA A 51 1.40 0.24 3.09
CA ALA A 51 2.01 -0.87 3.80
C ALA A 51 0.90 -1.70 4.44
N GLU A 52 0.91 -3.00 4.14
CA GLU A 52 -0.05 -3.91 4.74
C GLU A 52 0.50 -4.44 6.04
N ILE A 53 -0.30 -4.36 7.08
CA ILE A 53 0.08 -4.87 8.39
C ILE A 53 -0.33 -6.33 8.46
N PRO A 54 0.59 -7.25 8.71
CA PRO A 54 0.24 -8.66 8.82
C PRO A 54 -0.81 -8.89 9.89
N ALA A 55 -1.68 -9.85 9.61
CA ALA A 55 -2.73 -10.20 10.56
C ALA A 55 -2.11 -10.56 11.92
N GLY A 56 -2.63 -9.98 12.96
CA GLY A 56 -2.15 -10.24 14.31
C GLY A 56 -0.96 -9.41 14.74
N ALA A 57 -0.34 -8.70 13.80
CA ALA A 57 0.84 -7.91 14.14
C ALA A 57 0.48 -6.48 14.50
N HIS A 58 -0.64 -6.02 14.01
CA HIS A 58 -1.02 -4.61 14.14
C HIS A 58 -2.05 -4.39 15.23
N HIS A 59 -2.53 -5.43 15.81
CA HIS A 59 -3.60 -5.24 16.77
C HIS A 59 -3.07 -4.44 17.92
N ALA A 60 -3.88 -3.58 18.35
CA ALA A 60 -3.49 -2.77 19.45
C ALA A 60 -3.21 -3.67 20.64
N PRO A 61 -2.21 -3.37 21.33
CA PRO A 61 -2.09 -3.97 22.63
C PRO A 61 -3.33 -3.60 23.35
N ALA A 62 -3.90 -4.56 23.78
CA ALA A 62 -5.17 -4.31 24.41
C ALA A 62 -5.14 -3.11 25.28
#